data_d557020cda0b6833078b020728415452
#
_entry.id   d557020cda0b6833078b020728415452
#
_cell.length_a   1.000
_cell.length_b   1.000
_cell.length_c   1.000
_cell.angle_alpha   90.00
_cell.angle_beta   90.00
_cell.angle_gamma   90.00
#
_symmetry.space_group_name_H-M   'P 1'
#
loop_
_entity.id
_entity.type
_entity.pdbx_description
1 polymer ?
#
loop_
_entity_poly.entity_id
_entity_poly.type
_entity_poly.pdbx_seq_one_letter_code
_entity_poly.pdbx_strand_id
1 'polypeptide(L)'
;MLRRTSTLNIERIQEIIDKYEKIGKLNLHYMDLTDTSSISNLIIKYKPHEFYNLAAMSHVGISFYTGEATLNINTLASYRILESILKNHKKCKFYQASSSEMFGSTPPPQNEKSSFNPQSPYGISKVSAFHTTKYFRQAHGLFASNGILFNHESSRRGLNFVTRKITHSLARILSGYEKKIHLGDISTRRDWGHSKDYVRGIWMILQYKKPEDFVLSTGKNHSIEDFIKKVFKILDLNWKNFVTTNNKNFLRPSEVRSLQGDSSKARKLLKWKPEYDLDALCSDMLLNDLKLYGMNLEEAKEIAKKLSKN
;
A
#
# COMPACT_ATOMS: atom_id res chain seq x y z
N MET A 1 -2.97 12.46 10.40
CA MET A 1 -4.36 12.93 10.20
C MET A 1 -5.29 11.75 10.06
N LEU A 2 -6.42 11.76 10.73
CA LEU A 2 -7.41 10.69 10.73
C LEU A 2 -8.60 11.09 9.85
N ARG A 3 -9.10 10.15 9.03
CA ARG A 3 -10.33 10.35 8.29
C ARG A 3 -11.50 10.47 9.28
N ARG A 4 -12.42 11.41 9.02
CA ARG A 4 -13.67 11.49 9.79
C ARG A 4 -14.49 10.21 9.59
N THR A 5 -14.94 9.64 10.68
CA THR A 5 -15.80 8.46 10.71
C THR A 5 -16.55 8.44 12.03
N SER A 6 -17.75 7.90 12.05
CA SER A 6 -18.52 7.68 13.29
C SER A 6 -17.91 6.62 14.19
N THR A 7 -17.11 5.72 13.62
CA THR A 7 -16.41 4.66 14.36
C THR A 7 -14.91 4.85 14.21
N LEU A 8 -14.18 4.88 15.32
CA LEU A 8 -12.72 4.96 15.29
C LEU A 8 -12.13 3.70 14.64
N ASN A 9 -11.27 3.89 13.65
CA ASN A 9 -10.54 2.82 13.00
C ASN A 9 -9.03 3.07 13.16
N ILE A 10 -8.56 2.99 14.40
CA ILE A 10 -7.18 3.28 14.81
C ILE A 10 -6.43 2.03 15.28
N GLU A 11 -7.06 0.87 15.28
CA GLU A 11 -6.48 -0.40 15.77
C GLU A 11 -5.07 -0.66 15.23
N ARG A 12 -4.83 -0.37 13.93
CA ARG A 12 -3.53 -0.58 13.29
C ARG A 12 -2.42 0.33 13.79
N ILE A 13 -2.76 1.42 14.47
CA ILE A 13 -1.83 2.41 15.00
C ILE A 13 -1.96 2.58 16.52
N GLN A 14 -2.78 1.77 17.18
CA GLN A 14 -3.06 1.90 18.62
C GLN A 14 -1.77 1.88 19.45
N GLU A 15 -0.86 0.93 19.17
CA GLU A 15 0.44 0.85 19.87
C GLU A 15 1.27 2.14 19.73
N ILE A 16 1.18 2.79 18.55
CA ILE A 16 1.89 4.05 18.29
C ILE A 16 1.23 5.18 19.07
N ILE A 17 -0.10 5.21 19.12
CA ILE A 17 -0.87 6.19 19.90
C ILE A 17 -0.49 6.06 21.36
N ASP A 18 -0.61 4.87 21.94
CA ASP A 18 -0.32 4.60 23.35
C ASP A 18 1.10 5.00 23.75
N LYS A 19 2.05 4.81 22.82
CA LYS A 19 3.46 5.11 23.08
C LYS A 19 3.81 6.59 22.93
N TYR A 20 3.24 7.29 21.97
CA TYR A 20 3.75 8.62 21.55
C TYR A 20 2.80 9.78 21.84
N GLU A 21 1.49 9.57 21.95
CA GLU A 21 0.53 10.65 22.23
C GLU A 21 0.72 11.21 23.63
N LYS A 22 0.83 10.34 24.65
CA LYS A 22 1.02 10.74 26.06
C LYS A 22 2.28 11.57 26.31
N ILE A 23 3.29 11.41 25.49
CA ILE A 23 4.55 12.16 25.60
C ILE A 23 4.64 13.35 24.63
N GLY A 24 3.49 13.72 24.03
CA GLY A 24 3.40 14.88 23.14
C GLY A 24 4.13 14.78 21.80
N LYS A 25 4.57 13.56 21.42
CA LYS A 25 5.27 13.32 20.14
C LYS A 25 4.32 12.93 19.00
N LEU A 26 3.05 12.70 19.28
CA LEU A 26 2.02 12.40 18.33
C LEU A 26 0.80 13.29 18.58
N ASN A 27 0.35 13.98 17.54
CA ASN A 27 -0.89 14.73 17.55
C ASN A 27 -1.83 14.17 16.47
N LEU A 28 -3.02 13.76 16.87
CA LEU A 28 -4.04 13.22 15.98
C LEU A 28 -5.09 14.31 15.66
N HIS A 29 -5.38 14.49 14.37
CA HIS A 29 -6.37 15.45 13.90
C HIS A 29 -7.33 14.79 12.93
N TYR A 30 -8.62 15.03 13.15
CA TYR A 30 -9.64 14.68 12.16
C TYR A 30 -9.60 15.68 11.03
N MET A 31 -9.61 15.17 9.79
CA MET A 31 -9.77 16.00 8.61
C MET A 31 -10.36 15.19 7.45
N ASP A 32 -10.90 15.89 6.48
CA ASP A 32 -11.33 15.33 5.21
C ASP A 32 -10.50 15.92 4.06
N LEU A 33 -10.04 15.10 3.16
CA LEU A 33 -9.27 15.53 1.99
C LEU A 33 -10.09 16.35 0.99
N THR A 34 -11.40 16.33 1.13
CA THR A 34 -12.31 17.16 0.33
C THR A 34 -12.52 18.55 0.93
N ASP A 35 -12.06 18.79 2.16
CA ASP A 35 -12.16 20.06 2.87
C ASP A 35 -10.83 20.82 2.84
N THR A 36 -10.76 21.82 1.95
CA THR A 36 -9.59 22.68 1.78
C THR A 36 -9.26 23.47 3.05
N SER A 37 -10.27 23.89 3.80
CA SER A 37 -10.09 24.71 5.01
C SER A 37 -9.41 23.92 6.11
N SER A 38 -9.82 22.68 6.35
CA SER A 38 -9.19 21.82 7.37
C SER A 38 -7.73 21.51 7.02
N ILE A 39 -7.42 21.27 5.74
CA ILE A 39 -6.04 21.08 5.26
C ILE A 39 -5.19 22.33 5.54
N SER A 40 -5.67 23.50 5.11
CA SER A 40 -4.95 24.78 5.25
C SER A 40 -4.71 25.15 6.70
N ASN A 41 -5.72 25.00 7.56
CA ASN A 41 -5.61 25.29 8.99
C ASN A 41 -4.52 24.44 9.68
N LEU A 42 -4.41 23.16 9.34
CA LEU A 42 -3.36 22.31 9.89
C LEU A 42 -1.96 22.70 9.39
N ILE A 43 -1.82 23.05 8.11
CA ILE A 43 -0.54 23.51 7.55
C ILE A 43 -0.13 24.85 8.19
N ILE A 44 -1.03 25.80 8.37
CA ILE A 44 -0.78 27.09 9.04
C ILE A 44 -0.37 26.87 10.50
N LYS A 45 -1.12 26.02 11.21
CA LYS A 45 -0.90 25.75 12.63
C LYS A 45 0.45 25.11 12.90
N TYR A 46 0.80 24.07 12.13
CA TYR A 46 1.98 23.22 12.42
C TYR A 46 3.21 23.59 11.62
N LYS A 47 3.08 24.30 10.50
CA LYS A 47 4.20 24.63 9.59
C LYS A 47 5.17 23.46 9.41
N PRO A 48 4.69 22.28 8.92
CA PRO A 48 5.46 21.05 8.93
C PRO A 48 6.69 21.15 8.03
N HIS A 49 7.82 20.63 8.47
CA HIS A 49 9.01 20.54 7.62
C HIS A 49 8.79 19.54 6.46
N GLU A 50 8.04 18.47 6.72
CA GLU A 50 7.76 17.40 5.76
C GLU A 50 6.28 17.04 5.79
N PHE A 51 5.69 16.87 4.62
CA PHE A 51 4.30 16.45 4.45
C PHE A 51 4.25 15.17 3.60
N TYR A 52 3.81 14.07 4.20
CA TYR A 52 3.65 12.79 3.51
C TYR A 52 2.17 12.55 3.18
N ASN A 53 1.81 12.70 1.89
CA ASN A 53 0.47 12.39 1.42
C ASN A 53 0.36 10.89 1.10
N LEU A 54 -0.05 10.12 2.09
CA LEU A 54 -0.32 8.68 1.97
C LEU A 54 -1.82 8.37 1.88
N ALA A 55 -2.65 9.38 2.08
CA ALA A 55 -4.10 9.22 2.10
C ALA A 55 -4.65 9.05 0.68
N ALA A 56 -5.51 8.06 0.50
CA ALA A 56 -6.14 7.77 -0.78
C ALA A 56 -7.35 6.86 -0.60
N MET A 57 -8.26 6.88 -1.58
CA MET A 57 -9.12 5.75 -1.89
C MET A 57 -8.25 4.76 -2.68
N SER A 58 -7.73 3.71 -2.02
CA SER A 58 -6.61 2.89 -2.52
C SER A 58 -7.01 1.51 -3.06
N HIS A 59 -8.29 1.12 -2.96
CA HIS A 59 -8.74 -0.19 -3.41
C HIS A 59 -9.11 -0.15 -4.89
N VAL A 60 -8.29 -0.77 -5.75
CA VAL A 60 -8.48 -0.76 -7.21
C VAL A 60 -9.86 -1.27 -7.61
N GLY A 61 -10.30 -2.42 -7.08
CA GLY A 61 -11.62 -2.99 -7.41
C GLY A 61 -12.79 -2.08 -7.06
N ILE A 62 -12.74 -1.40 -5.90
CA ILE A 62 -13.79 -0.46 -5.47
C ILE A 62 -13.82 0.78 -6.38
N SER A 63 -12.67 1.21 -6.92
CA SER A 63 -12.62 2.39 -7.77
C SER A 63 -13.47 2.30 -9.03
N PHE A 64 -13.75 1.10 -9.52
CA PHE A 64 -14.66 0.91 -10.66
C PHE A 64 -16.11 1.29 -10.34
N TYR A 65 -16.51 1.21 -9.07
CA TYR A 65 -17.86 1.58 -8.62
C TYR A 65 -17.93 3.02 -8.07
N THR A 66 -16.79 3.59 -7.67
CA THR A 66 -16.70 4.91 -7.01
C THR A 66 -15.70 5.81 -7.71
N GLY A 67 -15.73 5.86 -9.05
CA GLY A 67 -14.73 6.56 -9.86
C GLY A 67 -14.61 8.04 -9.53
N GLU A 68 -15.72 8.77 -9.45
CA GLU A 68 -15.75 10.20 -9.12
C GLU A 68 -15.16 10.48 -7.74
N ALA A 69 -15.61 9.75 -6.71
CA ALA A 69 -15.07 9.88 -5.36
C ALA A 69 -13.58 9.55 -5.31
N THR A 70 -13.13 8.56 -6.10
CA THR A 70 -11.71 8.19 -6.23
C THR A 70 -10.89 9.34 -6.80
N LEU A 71 -11.36 9.99 -7.87
CA LEU A 71 -10.69 11.14 -8.49
C LEU A 71 -10.65 12.33 -7.52
N ASN A 72 -11.75 12.65 -6.87
CA ASN A 72 -11.82 13.76 -5.91
C ASN A 72 -10.85 13.57 -4.73
N ILE A 73 -10.83 12.37 -4.13
CA ILE A 73 -9.98 12.06 -2.98
C ILE A 73 -8.51 11.94 -3.38
N ASN A 74 -8.18 11.36 -4.53
CA ASN A 74 -6.78 11.09 -4.89
C ASN A 74 -6.15 12.26 -5.67
N THR A 75 -6.86 12.81 -6.66
CA THR A 75 -6.34 13.86 -7.54
C THR A 75 -6.52 15.24 -6.94
N LEU A 76 -7.77 15.64 -6.68
CA LEU A 76 -8.04 17.01 -6.21
C LEU A 76 -7.48 17.25 -4.82
N ALA A 77 -7.42 16.24 -3.95
CA ALA A 77 -6.77 16.41 -2.66
C ALA A 77 -5.27 16.70 -2.78
N SER A 78 -4.57 16.05 -3.72
CA SER A 78 -3.15 16.36 -3.97
C SER A 78 -2.97 17.82 -4.40
N TYR A 79 -3.85 18.33 -5.25
CA TYR A 79 -3.85 19.74 -5.66
C TYR A 79 -4.11 20.67 -4.46
N ARG A 80 -5.17 20.41 -3.67
CA ARG A 80 -5.52 21.23 -2.48
C ARG A 80 -4.36 21.31 -1.47
N ILE A 81 -3.70 20.19 -1.21
CA ILE A 81 -2.56 20.14 -0.27
C ILE A 81 -1.39 20.96 -0.82
N LEU A 82 -1.01 20.75 -2.08
CA LEU A 82 0.12 21.45 -2.70
C LEU A 82 -0.14 22.94 -2.84
N GLU A 83 -1.35 23.34 -3.20
CA GLU A 83 -1.76 24.75 -3.24
C GLU A 83 -1.71 25.38 -1.85
N SER A 84 -2.17 24.67 -0.83
CA SER A 84 -2.11 25.16 0.55
C SER A 84 -0.65 25.26 1.05
N ILE A 85 0.22 24.32 0.72
CA ILE A 85 1.66 24.40 1.02
C ILE A 85 2.28 25.61 0.31
N LEU A 86 1.97 25.83 -0.96
CA LEU A 86 2.47 26.96 -1.73
C LEU A 86 2.09 28.30 -1.09
N LYS A 87 0.83 28.45 -0.68
CA LYS A 87 0.29 29.70 -0.11
C LYS A 87 0.77 29.95 1.33
N ASN A 88 0.83 28.90 2.16
CA ASN A 88 0.97 29.05 3.60
C ASN A 88 2.33 28.63 4.16
N HIS A 89 3.05 27.71 3.51
CA HIS A 89 4.34 27.22 4.02
C HIS A 89 5.23 26.62 2.93
N LYS A 90 5.68 27.44 1.97
CA LYS A 90 6.48 27.04 0.80
C LYS A 90 7.77 26.23 1.11
N LYS A 91 8.29 26.32 2.34
CA LYS A 91 9.48 25.58 2.78
C LYS A 91 9.21 24.10 3.09
N CYS A 92 7.94 23.69 3.16
CA CYS A 92 7.55 22.29 3.43
C CYS A 92 7.97 21.39 2.28
N LYS A 93 8.67 20.30 2.59
CA LYS A 93 8.94 19.23 1.63
C LYS A 93 7.71 18.34 1.52
N PHE A 94 7.27 18.08 0.30
CA PHE A 94 6.06 17.30 0.04
C PHE A 94 6.38 15.97 -0.63
N TYR A 95 5.83 14.89 -0.09
CA TYR A 95 5.86 13.55 -0.67
C TYR A 95 4.47 13.13 -1.14
N GLN A 96 4.35 12.68 -2.40
CA GLN A 96 3.16 12.07 -2.96
C GLN A 96 3.34 10.56 -3.08
N ALA A 97 2.47 9.79 -2.44
CA ALA A 97 2.37 8.36 -2.67
C ALA A 97 1.73 8.10 -4.04
N SER A 98 2.56 7.81 -5.01
CA SER A 98 2.18 7.32 -6.33
C SER A 98 2.12 5.78 -6.33
N SER A 99 1.79 5.16 -7.45
CA SER A 99 1.47 3.73 -7.50
C SER A 99 1.96 3.08 -8.79
N SER A 100 2.39 1.83 -8.72
CA SER A 100 2.66 0.99 -9.89
C SER A 100 1.44 0.79 -10.80
N GLU A 101 0.21 0.92 -10.27
CA GLU A 101 -1.03 0.86 -11.06
C GLU A 101 -1.15 1.99 -12.10
N MET A 102 -0.30 3.04 -12.01
CA MET A 102 -0.17 4.06 -13.06
C MET A 102 0.41 3.48 -14.35
N PHE A 103 1.30 2.51 -14.26
CA PHE A 103 1.87 1.84 -15.43
C PHE A 103 0.84 0.97 -16.14
N GLY A 104 -0.10 0.36 -15.41
CA GLY A 104 -1.19 -0.42 -15.97
C GLY A 104 -0.70 -1.51 -16.91
N SER A 105 -1.02 -1.41 -18.21
CA SER A 105 -0.63 -2.38 -19.24
C SER A 105 0.75 -2.13 -19.88
N THR A 106 1.50 -1.14 -19.43
CA THR A 106 2.88 -0.91 -19.89
C THR A 106 3.74 -2.14 -19.55
N PRO A 107 4.50 -2.68 -20.53
CA PRO A 107 5.32 -3.86 -20.29
C PRO A 107 6.35 -3.69 -19.15
N PRO A 108 6.55 -4.71 -18.31
CA PRO A 108 7.61 -4.70 -17.30
C PRO A 108 9.00 -4.96 -17.92
N PRO A 109 10.11 -4.58 -17.24
CA PRO A 109 10.13 -3.85 -15.97
C PRO A 109 9.85 -2.36 -16.13
N GLN A 110 9.06 -1.80 -15.20
CA GLN A 110 8.67 -0.38 -15.24
C GLN A 110 9.56 0.46 -14.32
N ASN A 111 9.95 1.66 -14.80
CA ASN A 111 10.74 2.64 -14.04
C ASN A 111 10.23 4.07 -14.28
N GLU A 112 10.96 5.07 -13.80
CA GLU A 112 10.58 6.48 -13.84
C GLU A 112 10.47 7.05 -15.27
N LYS A 113 10.98 6.33 -16.29
CA LYS A 113 10.92 6.71 -17.73
C LYS A 113 9.82 5.98 -18.49
N SER A 114 9.24 4.94 -17.89
CA SER A 114 8.18 4.16 -18.52
C SER A 114 6.90 4.98 -18.65
N SER A 115 6.20 4.83 -19.77
CA SER A 115 4.91 5.49 -20.01
C SER A 115 3.84 4.97 -19.06
N PHE A 116 2.92 5.83 -18.67
CA PHE A 116 1.74 5.44 -17.90
C PHE A 116 0.62 5.00 -18.86
N ASN A 117 -0.01 3.86 -18.53
CA ASN A 117 -1.16 3.33 -19.25
C ASN A 117 -2.16 2.68 -18.26
N PRO A 118 -2.75 3.51 -17.36
CA PRO A 118 -3.58 3.03 -16.26
C PRO A 118 -4.83 2.29 -16.75
N GLN A 119 -5.21 1.23 -16.05
CA GLN A 119 -6.34 0.36 -16.41
C GLN A 119 -7.51 0.45 -15.41
N SER A 120 -7.53 1.48 -14.55
CA SER A 120 -8.57 1.66 -13.53
C SER A 120 -8.74 3.14 -13.16
N PRO A 121 -9.92 3.55 -12.64
CA PRO A 121 -10.09 4.90 -12.10
C PRO A 121 -9.07 5.24 -11.01
N TYR A 122 -8.68 4.27 -10.17
CA TYR A 122 -7.59 4.43 -9.22
C TYR A 122 -6.26 4.76 -9.92
N GLY A 123 -5.86 3.98 -10.93
CA GLY A 123 -4.63 4.25 -11.70
C GLY A 123 -4.64 5.63 -12.33
N ILE A 124 -5.75 6.02 -12.98
CA ILE A 124 -5.96 7.34 -13.58
C ILE A 124 -5.78 8.44 -12.53
N SER A 125 -6.42 8.30 -11.36
CA SER A 125 -6.33 9.29 -10.29
C SER A 125 -4.89 9.46 -9.77
N LYS A 126 -4.11 8.39 -9.73
CA LYS A 126 -2.70 8.42 -9.32
C LYS A 126 -1.79 9.04 -10.38
N VAL A 127 -2.06 8.83 -11.67
CA VAL A 127 -1.36 9.52 -12.77
C VAL A 127 -1.60 11.03 -12.68
N SER A 128 -2.84 11.44 -12.45
CA SER A 128 -3.18 12.85 -12.30
C SER A 128 -2.49 13.49 -11.09
N ALA A 129 -2.51 12.83 -9.92
CA ALA A 129 -1.80 13.29 -8.72
C ALA A 129 -0.28 13.36 -8.91
N PHE A 130 0.31 12.41 -9.65
CA PHE A 130 1.72 12.42 -10.01
C PHE A 130 2.08 13.65 -10.85
N HIS A 131 1.32 13.94 -11.91
CA HIS A 131 1.55 15.12 -12.74
C HIS A 131 1.27 16.43 -11.99
N THR A 132 0.27 16.47 -11.12
CA THR A 132 0.04 17.60 -10.23
C THR A 132 1.28 17.89 -9.38
N THR A 133 1.88 16.89 -8.78
CA THR A 133 3.10 17.02 -7.98
C THR A 133 4.27 17.54 -8.82
N LYS A 134 4.45 17.02 -10.04
CA LYS A 134 5.46 17.53 -11.00
C LYS A 134 5.22 18.99 -11.37
N TYR A 135 3.98 19.37 -11.64
CA TYR A 135 3.61 20.73 -11.98
C TYR A 135 4.00 21.71 -10.86
N PHE A 136 3.61 21.44 -9.61
CA PHE A 136 3.97 22.32 -8.50
C PHE A 136 5.48 22.40 -8.26
N ARG A 137 6.22 21.32 -8.49
CA ARG A 137 7.68 21.32 -8.46
C ARG A 137 8.27 22.22 -9.54
N GLN A 138 7.81 22.08 -10.79
CA GLN A 138 8.39 22.76 -11.94
C GLN A 138 7.95 24.24 -12.06
N ALA A 139 6.66 24.51 -11.89
CA ALA A 139 6.10 25.84 -12.07
C ALA A 139 6.28 26.75 -10.84
N HIS A 140 6.29 26.18 -9.63
CA HIS A 140 6.29 26.96 -8.38
C HIS A 140 7.55 26.75 -7.53
N GLY A 141 8.45 25.87 -7.94
CA GLY A 141 9.69 25.58 -7.20
C GLY A 141 9.48 24.92 -5.85
N LEU A 142 8.36 24.20 -5.65
CA LEU A 142 8.16 23.44 -4.42
C LEU A 142 9.09 22.23 -4.36
N PHE A 143 9.57 21.91 -3.16
CA PHE A 143 10.20 20.63 -2.94
C PHE A 143 9.12 19.54 -2.89
N ALA A 144 8.71 19.04 -4.05
CA ALA A 144 7.65 18.07 -4.18
C ALA A 144 8.13 16.83 -4.97
N SER A 145 8.06 15.66 -4.35
CA SER A 145 8.57 14.39 -4.87
C SER A 145 7.49 13.32 -4.94
N ASN A 146 7.55 12.46 -5.96
CA ASN A 146 6.73 11.26 -6.04
C ASN A 146 7.53 10.01 -5.68
N GLY A 147 6.93 9.12 -4.89
CA GLY A 147 7.39 7.74 -4.77
C GLY A 147 6.44 6.82 -5.53
N ILE A 148 6.89 6.22 -6.63
CA ILE A 148 6.12 5.25 -7.40
C ILE A 148 6.30 3.90 -6.73
N LEU A 149 5.35 3.56 -5.88
CA LEU A 149 5.45 2.37 -5.04
C LEU A 149 4.83 1.16 -5.74
N PHE A 150 5.60 0.09 -5.80
CA PHE A 150 5.07 -1.23 -6.09
C PHE A 150 4.36 -1.81 -4.87
N ASN A 151 3.74 -2.97 -5.02
CA ASN A 151 2.92 -3.53 -3.94
C ASN A 151 3.76 -3.74 -2.67
N HIS A 152 3.35 -3.14 -1.58
CA HIS A 152 4.03 -3.26 -0.30
C HIS A 152 3.04 -3.65 0.79
N GLU A 153 3.36 -4.72 1.46
CA GLU A 153 2.47 -5.44 2.33
C GLU A 153 3.06 -5.54 3.75
N SER A 154 2.22 -5.84 4.70
CA SER A 154 2.62 -6.18 6.07
C SER A 154 1.43 -6.77 6.83
N SER A 155 1.67 -7.18 8.05
CA SER A 155 0.63 -7.58 9.01
C SER A 155 -0.43 -6.50 9.28
N ARG A 156 -0.18 -5.23 8.90
CA ARG A 156 -1.15 -4.10 9.00
C ARG A 156 -1.96 -3.86 7.73
N ARG A 157 -1.81 -4.69 6.70
CA ARG A 157 -2.59 -4.56 5.46
C ARG A 157 -4.09 -4.72 5.71
N GLY A 158 -4.94 -4.03 4.96
CA GLY A 158 -6.39 -4.19 5.04
C GLY A 158 -6.84 -5.58 4.59
N LEU A 159 -7.85 -6.15 5.25
CA LEU A 159 -8.37 -7.51 4.99
C LEU A 159 -8.91 -7.72 3.56
N ASN A 160 -9.31 -6.64 2.88
CA ASN A 160 -9.83 -6.70 1.50
C ASN A 160 -8.73 -6.89 0.43
N PHE A 161 -7.45 -6.79 0.81
CA PHE A 161 -6.34 -7.00 -0.12
C PHE A 161 -5.92 -8.46 -0.14
N VAL A 162 -5.62 -8.98 -1.35
CA VAL A 162 -5.44 -10.41 -1.61
C VAL A 162 -4.42 -11.08 -0.69
N THR A 163 -3.28 -10.45 -0.43
CA THR A 163 -2.23 -10.99 0.45
C THR A 163 -2.75 -11.20 1.87
N ARG A 164 -3.38 -10.17 2.47
CA ARG A 164 -3.94 -10.26 3.81
C ARG A 164 -5.17 -11.18 3.85
N LYS A 165 -5.98 -11.19 2.79
CA LYS A 165 -7.09 -12.14 2.68
C LYS A 165 -6.60 -13.57 2.78
N ILE A 166 -5.49 -13.92 2.11
CA ILE A 166 -4.92 -15.28 2.14
C ILE A 166 -4.44 -15.63 3.55
N THR A 167 -3.60 -14.81 4.17
CA THR A 167 -3.02 -15.13 5.49
C THR A 167 -4.07 -15.14 6.60
N HIS A 168 -4.99 -14.17 6.59
CA HIS A 168 -6.06 -14.07 7.57
C HIS A 168 -7.08 -15.20 7.44
N SER A 169 -7.53 -15.54 6.20
CA SER A 169 -8.45 -16.66 6.01
C SER A 169 -7.80 -18.00 6.35
N LEU A 170 -6.48 -18.18 6.12
CA LEU A 170 -5.80 -19.39 6.57
C LEU A 170 -5.82 -19.51 8.11
N ALA A 171 -5.55 -18.43 8.83
CA ALA A 171 -5.67 -18.43 10.29
C ALA A 171 -7.12 -18.76 10.75
N ARG A 172 -8.13 -18.25 10.05
CA ARG A 172 -9.55 -18.56 10.33
C ARG A 172 -9.91 -20.02 10.04
N ILE A 173 -9.33 -20.61 9.00
CA ILE A 173 -9.51 -22.06 8.70
C ILE A 173 -8.95 -22.91 9.83
N LEU A 174 -7.74 -22.60 10.30
CA LEU A 174 -7.13 -23.32 11.44
C LEU A 174 -7.94 -23.17 12.73
N SER A 175 -8.61 -22.03 12.91
CA SER A 175 -9.50 -21.77 14.06
C SER A 175 -10.93 -22.30 13.88
N GLY A 176 -11.23 -22.97 12.76
CA GLY A 176 -12.57 -23.54 12.50
C GLY A 176 -13.65 -22.54 12.06
N TYR A 177 -13.31 -21.27 11.83
CA TYR A 177 -14.29 -20.24 11.39
C TYR A 177 -14.56 -20.26 9.91
N GLU A 178 -13.64 -20.75 9.09
CA GLU A 178 -13.77 -20.87 7.63
C GLU A 178 -13.33 -22.27 7.16
N LYS A 179 -13.82 -22.68 5.99
CA LYS A 179 -13.41 -23.96 5.37
C LYS A 179 -12.61 -23.75 4.09
N LYS A 180 -12.85 -22.66 3.39
CA LYS A 180 -12.27 -22.37 2.07
C LYS A 180 -11.97 -20.88 1.92
N ILE A 181 -10.93 -20.59 1.14
CA ILE A 181 -10.59 -19.25 0.66
C ILE A 181 -11.08 -19.12 -0.77
N HIS A 182 -11.89 -18.11 -1.06
CA HIS A 182 -12.40 -17.85 -2.41
C HIS A 182 -11.63 -16.71 -3.05
N LEU A 183 -10.96 -16.97 -4.18
CA LEU A 183 -10.16 -16.00 -4.92
C LEU A 183 -10.62 -15.91 -6.38
N GLY A 184 -10.27 -14.79 -7.05
CA GLY A 184 -10.42 -14.61 -8.49
C GLY A 184 -9.31 -15.30 -9.28
N ASP A 185 -8.75 -14.58 -10.25
CA ASP A 185 -7.60 -15.04 -11.03
C ASP A 185 -6.32 -15.00 -10.19
N ILE A 186 -5.71 -16.15 -9.98
CA ILE A 186 -4.47 -16.30 -9.21
C ILE A 186 -3.21 -16.26 -10.07
N SER A 187 -3.34 -16.12 -11.38
CA SER A 187 -2.21 -16.04 -12.33
C SER A 187 -1.58 -14.65 -12.41
N THR A 188 -2.31 -13.62 -12.00
CA THR A 188 -1.82 -12.23 -12.02
C THR A 188 -0.56 -12.07 -11.17
N ARG A 189 0.38 -11.27 -11.67
CA ARG A 189 1.72 -11.15 -11.08
C ARG A 189 1.96 -9.75 -10.53
N ARG A 190 2.55 -9.68 -9.35
CA ARG A 190 2.91 -8.42 -8.68
C ARG A 190 4.32 -8.48 -8.09
N ASP A 191 4.98 -7.34 -8.04
CA ASP A 191 6.21 -7.12 -7.30
C ASP A 191 5.82 -6.74 -5.86
N TRP A 192 5.88 -7.71 -4.94
CA TRP A 192 5.56 -7.51 -3.54
C TRP A 192 6.81 -7.33 -2.69
N GLY A 193 6.82 -6.26 -1.90
CA GLY A 193 7.82 -6.02 -0.88
C GLY A 193 7.23 -5.79 0.50
N HIS A 194 8.06 -5.71 1.51
CA HIS A 194 7.64 -5.46 2.89
C HIS A 194 7.52 -3.96 3.16
N SER A 195 6.43 -3.52 3.78
CA SER A 195 6.16 -2.10 4.06
C SER A 195 7.26 -1.40 4.87
N LYS A 196 8.00 -2.12 5.71
CA LYS A 196 9.16 -1.56 6.45
C LYS A 196 10.23 -1.00 5.51
N ASP A 197 10.52 -1.70 4.41
CA ASP A 197 11.48 -1.22 3.41
C ASP A 197 10.95 0.03 2.69
N TYR A 198 9.66 0.01 2.35
CA TYR A 198 9.05 1.10 1.59
C TYR A 198 8.94 2.38 2.41
N VAL A 199 8.56 2.33 3.70
CA VAL A 199 8.50 3.54 4.53
C VAL A 199 9.89 4.16 4.72
N ARG A 200 10.94 3.33 4.81
CA ARG A 200 12.33 3.82 4.80
C ARG A 200 12.65 4.55 3.49
N GLY A 201 12.27 3.97 2.34
CA GLY A 201 12.47 4.60 1.04
C GLY A 201 11.66 5.90 0.88
N ILE A 202 10.42 5.94 1.36
CA ILE A 202 9.57 7.14 1.40
C ILE A 202 10.28 8.28 2.14
N TRP A 203 10.83 8.00 3.32
CA TRP A 203 11.59 8.98 4.09
C TRP A 203 12.86 9.42 3.34
N MET A 204 13.64 8.50 2.79
CA MET A 204 14.87 8.81 2.04
C MET A 204 14.62 9.69 0.82
N ILE A 205 13.45 9.58 0.15
CA ILE A 205 13.07 10.44 -0.98
C ILE A 205 13.03 11.91 -0.57
N LEU A 206 12.46 12.24 0.60
CA LEU A 206 12.44 13.63 1.09
C LEU A 206 13.78 14.11 1.68
N GLN A 207 14.68 13.18 2.02
CA GLN A 207 16.05 13.54 2.47
C GLN A 207 17.00 13.76 1.29
N TYR A 208 16.59 13.40 0.06
CA TYR A 208 17.44 13.63 -1.11
C TYR A 208 17.63 15.13 -1.38
N LYS A 209 18.80 15.49 -1.94
CA LYS A 209 19.23 16.89 -2.12
C LYS A 209 18.32 17.76 -2.99
N LYS A 210 17.51 17.15 -3.85
CA LYS A 210 16.55 17.84 -4.74
C LYS A 210 15.27 17.02 -4.93
N PRO A 211 14.14 17.66 -5.22
CA PRO A 211 12.89 16.95 -5.43
C PRO A 211 12.92 16.16 -6.76
N GLU A 212 12.73 14.85 -6.66
CA GLU A 212 12.68 13.93 -7.82
C GLU A 212 11.65 12.83 -7.60
N ASP A 213 11.37 12.09 -8.68
CA ASP A 213 10.49 10.93 -8.65
C ASP A 213 11.33 9.64 -8.58
N PHE A 214 10.91 8.68 -7.77
CA PHE A 214 11.61 7.42 -7.56
C PHE A 214 10.67 6.24 -7.58
N VAL A 215 11.04 5.17 -8.27
CA VAL A 215 10.41 3.85 -8.16
C VAL A 215 10.99 3.13 -6.94
N LEU A 216 10.11 2.59 -6.10
CA LEU A 216 10.46 1.65 -5.04
C LEU A 216 9.82 0.29 -5.36
N SER A 217 10.66 -0.74 -5.53
CA SER A 217 10.27 -2.09 -5.93
C SER A 217 11.34 -3.10 -5.52
N THR A 218 10.94 -4.37 -5.37
CA THR A 218 11.91 -5.44 -5.13
C THR A 218 12.66 -5.84 -6.41
N GLY A 219 12.05 -5.62 -7.57
CA GLY A 219 12.54 -6.06 -8.87
C GLY A 219 12.18 -7.52 -9.20
N LYS A 220 11.38 -8.15 -8.35
CA LYS A 220 10.91 -9.53 -8.55
C LYS A 220 9.39 -9.56 -8.55
N ASN A 221 8.79 -10.21 -9.55
CA ASN A 221 7.35 -10.39 -9.55
C ASN A 221 6.97 -11.86 -9.29
N HIS A 222 5.88 -12.02 -8.56
CA HIS A 222 5.33 -13.32 -8.19
C HIS A 222 3.84 -13.36 -8.52
N SER A 223 3.32 -14.54 -8.86
CA SER A 223 1.89 -14.73 -9.02
C SER A 223 1.19 -14.79 -7.65
N ILE A 224 -0.13 -14.56 -7.63
CA ILE A 224 -0.92 -14.81 -6.43
C ILE A 224 -0.78 -16.29 -6.02
N GLU A 225 -0.70 -17.21 -7.00
CA GLU A 225 -0.45 -18.62 -6.73
C GLU A 225 0.88 -18.86 -6.01
N ASP A 226 1.96 -18.17 -6.42
CA ASP A 226 3.26 -18.26 -5.73
C ASP A 226 3.16 -17.80 -4.27
N PHE A 227 2.41 -16.72 -4.01
CA PHE A 227 2.15 -16.23 -2.65
C PHE A 227 1.37 -17.27 -1.82
N ILE A 228 0.31 -17.85 -2.38
CA ILE A 228 -0.47 -18.91 -1.73
C ILE A 228 0.44 -20.10 -1.38
N LYS A 229 1.20 -20.60 -2.35
CA LYS A 229 2.13 -21.73 -2.13
C LYS A 229 3.10 -21.47 -0.98
N LYS A 230 3.68 -20.25 -0.91
CA LYS A 230 4.61 -19.89 0.15
C LYS A 230 3.94 -19.82 1.53
N VAL A 231 2.76 -19.21 1.62
CA VAL A 231 2.02 -19.12 2.89
C VAL A 231 1.61 -20.50 3.40
N PHE A 232 1.06 -21.36 2.53
CA PHE A 232 0.62 -22.70 2.91
C PHE A 232 1.79 -23.64 3.24
N LYS A 233 2.95 -23.45 2.58
CA LYS A 233 4.17 -24.21 2.86
C LYS A 233 4.69 -23.99 4.29
N ILE A 234 4.46 -22.84 4.90
CA ILE A 234 4.88 -22.59 6.30
C ILE A 234 4.25 -23.60 7.28
N LEU A 235 3.07 -24.11 6.92
CA LEU A 235 2.28 -25.04 7.73
C LEU A 235 2.22 -26.46 7.13
N ASP A 236 3.01 -26.74 6.09
CA ASP A 236 3.02 -28.01 5.35
C ASP A 236 1.64 -28.44 4.81
N LEU A 237 0.79 -27.46 4.43
CA LEU A 237 -0.55 -27.69 3.90
C LEU A 237 -0.57 -27.68 2.38
N ASN A 238 -1.36 -28.59 1.79
CA ASN A 238 -1.70 -28.52 0.37
C ASN A 238 -2.79 -27.47 0.14
N TRP A 239 -2.42 -26.30 -0.39
CA TRP A 239 -3.33 -25.19 -0.61
C TRP A 239 -4.55 -25.52 -1.47
N LYS A 240 -4.45 -26.49 -2.41
CA LYS A 240 -5.55 -26.90 -3.29
C LYS A 240 -6.77 -27.43 -2.53
N ASN A 241 -6.55 -27.96 -1.33
CA ASN A 241 -7.63 -28.44 -0.47
C ASN A 241 -8.43 -27.29 0.16
N PHE A 242 -7.89 -26.05 0.18
CA PHE A 242 -8.47 -24.93 0.93
C PHE A 242 -8.79 -23.72 0.07
N VAL A 243 -8.30 -23.62 -1.16
CA VAL A 243 -8.47 -22.45 -2.02
C VAL A 243 -9.31 -22.82 -3.25
N THR A 244 -10.33 -22.00 -3.52
CA THR A 244 -11.08 -22.02 -4.78
C THR A 244 -10.75 -20.77 -5.59
N THR A 245 -10.60 -20.93 -6.90
CA THR A 245 -10.16 -19.88 -7.82
C THR A 245 -11.24 -19.50 -8.83
N ASN A 246 -10.99 -18.47 -9.63
CA ASN A 246 -11.87 -18.01 -10.71
C ASN A 246 -13.29 -17.62 -10.26
N ASN A 247 -13.44 -17.21 -9.00
CA ASN A 247 -14.73 -16.70 -8.52
C ASN A 247 -15.05 -15.36 -9.21
N LYS A 248 -16.13 -15.33 -9.98
CA LYS A 248 -16.56 -14.17 -10.79
C LYS A 248 -16.75 -12.90 -9.98
N ASN A 249 -17.10 -13.00 -8.69
CA ASN A 249 -17.30 -11.85 -7.81
C ASN A 249 -15.99 -11.08 -7.51
N PHE A 250 -14.83 -11.67 -7.80
CA PHE A 250 -13.51 -11.06 -7.59
C PHE A 250 -12.81 -10.69 -8.89
N LEU A 251 -13.45 -10.88 -10.04
CA LEU A 251 -12.92 -10.43 -11.33
C LEU A 251 -13.12 -8.91 -11.48
N ARG A 252 -12.17 -8.25 -12.11
CA ARG A 252 -12.24 -6.81 -12.40
C ARG A 252 -12.64 -6.59 -13.86
N PRO A 253 -13.31 -5.47 -14.18
CA PRO A 253 -13.61 -5.10 -15.57
C PRO A 253 -12.36 -5.00 -16.46
N SER A 254 -11.24 -4.56 -15.89
CA SER A 254 -9.92 -4.57 -16.52
C SER A 254 -8.87 -5.01 -15.50
N GLU A 255 -8.00 -5.93 -15.89
CA GLU A 255 -6.98 -6.50 -15.00
C GLU A 255 -5.57 -6.26 -15.56
N VAL A 256 -4.71 -5.77 -14.69
CA VAL A 256 -3.29 -5.62 -14.99
C VAL A 256 -2.60 -6.96 -14.73
N ARG A 257 -2.11 -7.61 -15.79
CA ARG A 257 -1.55 -8.96 -15.71
C ARG A 257 -0.23 -9.03 -14.93
N SER A 258 0.66 -8.05 -15.13
CA SER A 258 1.99 -8.11 -14.52
C SER A 258 2.51 -6.70 -14.22
N LEU A 259 3.00 -6.52 -12.98
CA LEU A 259 3.75 -5.33 -12.56
C LEU A 259 5.07 -5.80 -11.95
N GLN A 260 6.19 -5.27 -12.45
CA GLN A 260 7.54 -5.51 -11.94
C GLN A 260 8.35 -4.23 -12.08
N GLY A 261 8.84 -3.70 -10.96
CA GLY A 261 9.56 -2.44 -10.98
C GLY A 261 11.07 -2.59 -11.18
N ASP A 262 11.66 -1.55 -11.75
CA ASP A 262 13.10 -1.34 -11.74
C ASP A 262 13.42 -0.14 -10.84
N SER A 263 13.91 -0.41 -9.64
CA SER A 263 14.31 0.58 -8.64
C SER A 263 15.80 0.99 -8.72
N SER A 264 16.46 0.79 -9.86
CA SER A 264 17.89 1.09 -10.05
C SER A 264 18.25 2.52 -9.68
N LYS A 265 17.37 3.50 -9.98
CA LYS A 265 17.56 4.90 -9.60
C LYS A 265 17.58 5.08 -8.08
N ALA A 266 16.63 4.50 -7.37
CA ALA A 266 16.59 4.57 -5.90
C ALA A 266 17.81 3.89 -5.26
N ARG A 267 18.22 2.74 -5.79
CA ARG A 267 19.43 2.03 -5.34
C ARG A 267 20.68 2.89 -5.54
N LYS A 268 20.82 3.52 -6.70
CA LYS A 268 22.00 4.34 -7.04
C LYS A 268 22.05 5.63 -6.23
N LEU A 269 20.95 6.39 -6.18
CA LEU A 269 20.94 7.76 -5.66
C LEU A 269 20.60 7.84 -4.17
N LEU A 270 19.67 7.02 -3.70
CA LEU A 270 19.25 6.98 -2.30
C LEU A 270 19.97 5.91 -1.49
N LYS A 271 20.71 4.99 -2.16
CA LYS A 271 21.27 3.78 -1.52
C LYS A 271 20.18 2.89 -0.88
N TRP A 272 18.95 3.04 -1.33
CA TRP A 272 17.84 2.24 -0.84
C TRP A 272 17.86 0.85 -1.50
N LYS A 273 17.64 -0.18 -0.70
CA LYS A 273 17.41 -1.56 -1.17
C LYS A 273 16.40 -2.25 -0.25
N PRO A 274 15.55 -3.15 -0.79
CA PRO A 274 14.71 -3.99 0.06
C PRO A 274 15.58 -4.98 0.86
N GLU A 275 15.21 -5.21 2.11
CA GLU A 275 15.88 -6.13 3.03
C GLU A 275 15.05 -7.40 3.26
N TYR A 276 13.72 -7.29 3.07
CA TYR A 276 12.80 -8.41 3.23
C TYR A 276 12.49 -9.02 1.88
N ASP A 277 12.60 -10.34 1.79
CA ASP A 277 12.11 -11.12 0.65
C ASP A 277 10.64 -11.54 0.82
N LEU A 278 10.13 -12.28 -0.17
CA LEU A 278 8.73 -12.73 -0.15
C LEU A 278 8.47 -13.76 0.96
N ASP A 279 9.45 -14.58 1.31
CA ASP A 279 9.31 -15.59 2.36
C ASP A 279 9.20 -14.94 3.74
N ALA A 280 10.05 -13.94 4.01
CA ALA A 280 9.97 -13.13 5.22
C ALA A 280 8.64 -12.37 5.31
N LEU A 281 8.15 -11.82 4.19
CA LEU A 281 6.85 -11.14 4.14
C LEU A 281 5.69 -12.10 4.44
N CYS A 282 5.65 -13.27 3.80
CA CYS A 282 4.62 -14.27 4.03
C CYS A 282 4.59 -14.72 5.49
N SER A 283 5.78 -14.95 6.08
CA SER A 283 5.93 -15.34 7.48
C SER A 283 5.44 -14.25 8.44
N ASP A 284 5.87 -12.98 8.26
CA ASP A 284 5.43 -11.85 9.10
C ASP A 284 3.89 -11.73 9.10
N MET A 285 3.29 -11.82 7.92
CA MET A 285 1.84 -11.67 7.78
C MET A 285 1.09 -12.84 8.41
N LEU A 286 1.50 -14.09 8.14
CA LEU A 286 0.82 -15.26 8.68
C LEU A 286 0.96 -15.36 10.20
N LEU A 287 2.17 -15.19 10.74
CA LEU A 287 2.42 -15.25 12.19
C LEU A 287 1.60 -14.21 12.95
N ASN A 288 1.47 -13.00 12.39
CA ASN A 288 0.60 -11.99 13.01
C ASN A 288 -0.88 -12.40 12.97
N ASP A 289 -1.35 -12.98 11.85
CA ASP A 289 -2.75 -13.40 11.75
C ASP A 289 -3.05 -14.60 12.66
N LEU A 290 -2.12 -15.54 12.84
CA LEU A 290 -2.24 -16.62 13.82
C LEU A 290 -2.40 -16.08 15.24
N LYS A 291 -1.60 -15.09 15.63
CA LYS A 291 -1.69 -14.43 16.95
C LYS A 291 -3.05 -13.81 17.23
N LEU A 292 -3.72 -13.25 16.20
CA LEU A 292 -5.08 -12.70 16.35
C LEU A 292 -6.10 -13.75 16.79
N TYR A 293 -5.82 -15.03 16.54
CA TYR A 293 -6.64 -16.17 16.93
C TYR A 293 -6.03 -16.98 18.09
N GLY A 294 -5.07 -16.39 18.81
CA GLY A 294 -4.45 -17.01 19.99
C GLY A 294 -3.53 -18.18 19.68
N MET A 295 -3.07 -18.33 18.42
CA MET A 295 -2.20 -19.43 18.02
C MET A 295 -0.75 -18.98 17.84
N ASN A 296 0.19 -19.79 18.28
CA ASN A 296 1.58 -19.75 17.86
C ASN A 296 1.82 -20.67 16.64
N LEU A 297 3.02 -20.66 16.09
CA LEU A 297 3.34 -21.44 14.88
C LEU A 297 3.28 -22.95 15.10
N GLU A 298 3.73 -23.45 16.25
CA GLU A 298 3.74 -24.90 16.52
C GLU A 298 2.32 -25.44 16.69
N GLU A 299 1.46 -24.74 17.43
CA GLU A 299 0.03 -25.04 17.56
C GLU A 299 -0.66 -25.05 16.19
N ALA A 300 -0.35 -24.06 15.34
CA ALA A 300 -0.90 -23.97 13.99
C ALA A 300 -0.46 -25.16 13.11
N LYS A 301 0.79 -25.63 13.21
CA LYS A 301 1.28 -26.81 12.51
C LYS A 301 0.61 -28.11 12.99
N GLU A 302 0.38 -28.25 14.30
CA GLU A 302 -0.34 -29.41 14.84
C GLU A 302 -1.78 -29.48 14.31
N ILE A 303 -2.49 -28.35 14.28
CA ILE A 303 -3.83 -28.26 13.72
C ILE A 303 -3.80 -28.57 12.21
N ALA A 304 -2.85 -28.00 11.48
CA ALA A 304 -2.66 -28.25 10.05
C ALA A 304 -2.44 -29.72 9.74
N LYS A 305 -1.63 -30.44 10.55
CA LYS A 305 -1.39 -31.88 10.42
C LYS A 305 -2.68 -32.70 10.62
N LYS A 306 -3.57 -32.29 11.51
CA LYS A 306 -4.88 -32.94 11.69
C LYS A 306 -5.79 -32.70 10.48
N LEU A 307 -5.82 -31.47 9.94
CA LEU A 307 -6.63 -31.11 8.77
C LEU A 307 -6.15 -31.80 7.46
N SER A 308 -4.86 -32.13 7.36
CA SER A 308 -4.32 -32.83 6.19
C SER A 308 -4.68 -34.31 6.13
N LYS A 309 -5.16 -34.92 7.24
CA LYS A 309 -5.53 -36.33 7.34
C LYS A 309 -7.01 -36.57 7.06
N ASN A 310 -7.81 -35.53 7.07
CA ASN A 310 -9.25 -35.54 6.75
C ASN A 310 -9.46 -35.05 5.30
#